data_6797fd006bf6584bdd0b5c94d6c84ba7
#
_entry.id   6797fd006bf6584bdd0b5c94d6c84ba7
#
_cell.length_a   1.000
_cell.length_b   1.000
_cell.length_c   1.000
_cell.angle_alpha   90.00
_cell.angle_beta   90.00
_cell.angle_gamma   90.00
#
_symmetry.space_group_name_H-M   'P 1'
#
loop_
_entity.id
_entity.type
_entity.pdbx_description
1 polymer ?
#
loop_
_entity_poly.entity_id
_entity_poly.type
_entity_poly.pdbx_seq_one_letter_code
_entity_poly.pdbx_strand_id
1 'polypeptide(L)'
;ARPSHRPDRDDEPESLNTEDHVAYIIGYTDGTVRPEGDIARSEVATIFFRLLTDEAREAYWSQSNPYSDVASGDWYNNAISTLTSMGILDGYPDGTFRPTEPITRSEFTKIAVSFFEFTEGDLTYDGRFSDVEGTEWYVTFLAAAVEYGLIEGMPDGTFHPLDNITRAEACTIVNRTLGRAPHEAHLLPRGEMLTWPDNNTSAWYYAAMQE
;
A
#
# COMPACT_ATOMS: atom_id res chain seq x y z
N ALA A 1 -18.27 5.13 -19.87
CA ALA A 1 -17.89 5.19 -18.48
C ALA A 1 -18.63 4.05 -17.76
N ARG A 2 -17.92 3.01 -17.34
CA ARG A 2 -18.46 2.03 -16.38
C ARG A 2 -18.48 2.71 -15.01
N PRO A 3 -19.52 2.50 -14.18
CA PRO A 3 -19.47 2.94 -12.81
C PRO A 3 -18.29 2.24 -12.11
N SER A 4 -17.51 3.00 -11.35
CA SER A 4 -16.51 2.45 -10.43
C SER A 4 -17.22 1.43 -9.55
N HIS A 5 -16.88 0.17 -9.70
CA HIS A 5 -17.33 -0.87 -8.79
C HIS A 5 -16.73 -0.54 -7.42
N ARG A 6 -17.58 -0.19 -6.48
CA ARG A 6 -17.19 -0.15 -5.08
C ARG A 6 -17.25 -1.62 -4.66
N PRO A 7 -16.17 -2.20 -4.11
CA PRO A 7 -16.23 -3.57 -3.64
C PRO A 7 -17.46 -3.76 -2.76
N ASP A 8 -18.17 -4.84 -2.98
CA ASP A 8 -19.23 -5.25 -2.06
C ASP A 8 -18.58 -5.57 -0.70
N ARG A 9 -19.34 -5.55 0.38
CA ARG A 9 -18.85 -5.78 1.75
C ARG A 9 -18.13 -7.15 1.92
N ASP A 10 -18.40 -8.08 1.01
CA ASP A 10 -17.78 -9.42 0.96
C ASP A 10 -16.36 -9.39 0.34
N ASP A 11 -15.92 -8.26 -0.23
CA ASP A 11 -14.60 -8.06 -0.85
C ASP A 11 -13.66 -7.22 0.04
N GLU A 12 -14.03 -6.91 1.29
CA GLU A 12 -13.17 -6.14 2.21
C GLU A 12 -12.04 -7.02 2.75
N PRO A 13 -10.83 -6.47 2.95
CA PRO A 13 -9.69 -7.22 3.47
C PRO A 13 -9.87 -7.51 4.98
N GLU A 14 -10.32 -8.71 5.33
CA GLU A 14 -10.67 -9.13 6.70
C GLU A 14 -9.54 -8.91 7.73
N SER A 15 -8.28 -8.93 7.29
CA SER A 15 -7.12 -8.75 8.17
C SER A 15 -6.71 -7.30 8.39
N LEU A 16 -7.35 -6.33 7.70
CA LEU A 16 -7.09 -4.90 7.87
C LEU A 16 -8.24 -4.22 8.62
N ASN A 17 -7.89 -3.27 9.49
CA ASN A 17 -8.85 -2.42 10.18
C ASN A 17 -9.39 -1.36 9.21
N THR A 18 -10.55 -1.60 8.66
CA THR A 18 -11.25 -0.70 7.72
C THR A 18 -12.19 0.27 8.43
N GLU A 19 -12.53 0.03 9.72
CA GLU A 19 -13.51 0.80 10.49
C GLU A 19 -12.90 2.01 11.18
N ASP A 20 -11.74 1.84 11.82
CA ASP A 20 -11.09 2.89 12.60
C ASP A 20 -10.12 3.71 11.74
N HIS A 21 -10.19 5.03 11.85
CA HIS A 21 -9.27 5.96 11.19
C HIS A 21 -7.97 6.11 12.02
N VAL A 22 -7.15 5.05 12.04
CA VAL A 22 -5.84 5.11 12.70
C VAL A 22 -4.79 5.75 11.79
N ALA A 23 -3.98 6.64 12.34
CA ALA A 23 -2.88 7.26 11.60
C ALA A 23 -1.83 6.19 11.23
N TYR A 24 -1.73 5.86 9.96
CA TYR A 24 -0.80 4.85 9.45
C TYR A 24 0.48 5.46 8.88
N ILE A 25 0.43 6.71 8.39
CA ILE A 25 1.63 7.41 7.94
C ILE A 25 2.19 8.29 9.04
N ILE A 26 3.52 8.29 9.17
CA ILE A 26 4.25 9.13 10.11
C ILE A 26 5.22 10.00 9.32
N GLY A 27 5.27 11.28 9.68
CA GLY A 27 6.26 12.21 9.14
C GLY A 27 7.67 11.90 9.63
N TYR A 28 8.64 12.54 9.02
CA TYR A 28 10.04 12.44 9.38
C TYR A 28 10.37 13.34 10.58
N THR A 29 11.54 13.12 11.17
CA THR A 29 12.01 13.89 12.35
C THR A 29 12.23 15.37 12.06
N ASP A 30 12.33 15.75 10.81
CA ASP A 30 12.40 17.16 10.35
C ASP A 30 11.03 17.83 10.22
N GLY A 31 9.95 17.12 10.55
CA GLY A 31 8.57 17.59 10.51
C GLY A 31 7.93 17.52 9.12
N THR A 32 8.58 16.93 8.13
CA THR A 32 8.03 16.74 6.77
C THR A 32 7.38 15.38 6.61
N VAL A 33 6.52 15.20 5.60
CA VAL A 33 5.93 13.91 5.23
C VAL A 33 6.38 13.43 3.85
N ARG A 34 7.00 14.30 3.07
CA ARG A 34 7.61 14.05 1.75
C ARG A 34 6.68 13.34 0.78
N PRO A 35 5.54 13.93 0.39
CA PRO A 35 4.53 13.25 -0.42
C PRO A 35 5.05 12.75 -1.77
N GLU A 36 5.93 13.52 -2.40
CA GLU A 36 6.52 13.20 -3.72
C GLU A 36 7.83 12.40 -3.63
N GLY A 37 8.28 12.09 -2.41
CA GLY A 37 9.44 11.22 -2.19
C GLY A 37 9.07 9.74 -2.35
N ASP A 38 10.04 8.95 -2.80
CA ASP A 38 9.91 7.49 -2.85
C ASP A 38 9.66 6.92 -1.45
N ILE A 39 8.85 5.86 -1.36
CA ILE A 39 8.63 5.15 -0.11
C ILE A 39 9.51 3.90 -0.05
N ALA A 40 10.13 3.68 1.13
CA ALA A 40 10.96 2.49 1.34
C ALA A 40 10.12 1.24 1.62
N ARG A 41 10.64 0.07 1.29
CA ARG A 41 9.99 -1.24 1.53
C ARG A 41 9.65 -1.45 3.00
N SER A 42 10.53 -1.04 3.93
CA SER A 42 10.27 -1.11 5.37
C SER A 42 9.16 -0.16 5.85
N GLU A 43 9.02 1.00 5.22
CA GLU A 43 7.94 1.94 5.53
C GLU A 43 6.59 1.35 5.10
N VAL A 44 6.52 0.73 3.91
CA VAL A 44 5.32 0.02 3.42
C VAL A 44 4.94 -1.13 4.36
N ALA A 45 5.89 -1.96 4.75
CA ALA A 45 5.66 -3.02 5.73
C ALA A 45 5.08 -2.46 7.04
N THR A 46 5.62 -1.34 7.53
CA THR A 46 5.16 -0.73 8.77
C THR A 46 3.76 -0.11 8.66
N ILE A 47 3.41 0.46 7.51
CA ILE A 47 2.05 0.98 7.22
C ILE A 47 1.04 -0.16 7.34
N PHE A 48 1.20 -1.23 6.58
CA PHE A 48 0.25 -2.34 6.60
C PHE A 48 0.21 -3.06 7.95
N PHE A 49 1.34 -3.22 8.63
CA PHE A 49 1.37 -3.78 9.98
C PHE A 49 0.56 -2.95 11.00
N ARG A 50 0.58 -1.62 10.91
CA ARG A 50 -0.26 -0.75 11.76
C ARG A 50 -1.73 -0.88 11.47
N LEU A 51 -2.06 -1.18 10.23
CA LEU A 51 -3.43 -1.33 9.75
C LEU A 51 -4.01 -2.72 10.00
N LEU A 52 -3.22 -3.70 10.46
CA LEU A 52 -3.74 -5.01 10.83
C LEU A 52 -4.77 -4.91 11.96
N THR A 53 -5.82 -5.71 11.89
CA THR A 53 -6.70 -5.95 13.03
C THR A 53 -5.92 -6.55 14.18
N ASP A 54 -6.41 -6.44 15.42
CA ASP A 54 -5.75 -7.02 16.57
C ASP A 54 -5.71 -8.55 16.46
N GLU A 55 -6.77 -9.18 15.95
CA GLU A 55 -6.87 -10.61 15.71
C GLU A 55 -5.80 -11.09 14.71
N ALA A 56 -5.65 -10.41 13.58
CA ALA A 56 -4.64 -10.75 12.59
C ALA A 56 -3.23 -10.56 13.15
N ARG A 57 -3.01 -9.47 13.89
CA ARG A 57 -1.72 -9.20 14.52
C ARG A 57 -1.36 -10.24 15.56
N GLU A 58 -2.29 -10.68 16.41
CA GLU A 58 -2.06 -11.74 17.41
C GLU A 58 -1.82 -13.10 16.75
N ALA A 59 -2.60 -13.45 15.73
CA ALA A 59 -2.50 -14.74 15.05
C ALA A 59 -1.16 -14.94 14.32
N TYR A 60 -0.61 -13.87 13.76
CA TYR A 60 0.59 -13.93 12.90
C TYR A 60 1.82 -13.24 13.48
N TRP A 61 1.74 -12.75 14.72
CA TRP A 61 2.87 -12.05 15.36
C TRP A 61 4.18 -12.82 15.25
N SER A 62 5.19 -12.18 14.69
CA SER A 62 6.53 -12.73 14.57
C SER A 62 7.59 -11.66 14.75
N GLN A 63 8.72 -12.07 15.34
CA GLN A 63 9.96 -11.28 15.42
C GLN A 63 11.09 -11.95 14.65
N SER A 64 10.80 -13.07 13.99
CA SER A 64 11.75 -13.85 13.21
C SER A 64 11.36 -13.84 11.73
N ASN A 65 12.33 -13.59 10.89
CA ASN A 65 12.20 -13.59 9.43
C ASN A 65 13.40 -14.30 8.79
N PRO A 66 13.31 -14.71 7.52
CA PRO A 66 14.39 -15.41 6.83
C PRO A 66 15.45 -14.47 6.18
N TYR A 67 15.30 -13.15 6.31
CA TYR A 67 16.09 -12.18 5.55
C TYR A 67 17.40 -11.83 6.24
N SER A 68 18.50 -11.91 5.50
CA SER A 68 19.85 -11.67 6.03
C SER A 68 20.15 -10.22 6.40
N ASP A 69 19.36 -9.29 5.87
CA ASP A 69 19.48 -7.83 6.03
C ASP A 69 18.40 -7.20 6.92
N VAL A 70 17.63 -8.04 7.67
CA VAL A 70 16.64 -7.59 8.65
C VAL A 70 17.02 -8.16 10.01
N ALA A 71 17.62 -7.32 10.85
CA ALA A 71 18.04 -7.70 12.20
C ALA A 71 16.89 -7.56 13.22
N SER A 72 16.93 -8.36 14.29
CA SER A 72 15.91 -8.35 15.35
C SER A 72 15.78 -7.02 16.09
N GLY A 73 16.82 -6.17 16.04
CA GLY A 73 16.81 -4.84 16.64
C GLY A 73 16.31 -3.72 15.73
N ASP A 74 16.04 -4.00 14.49
CA ASP A 74 15.57 -3.00 13.54
C ASP A 74 14.12 -2.59 13.84
N TRP A 75 13.82 -1.30 13.71
CA TRP A 75 12.50 -0.75 14.04
C TRP A 75 11.38 -1.35 13.19
N TYR A 76 11.71 -1.84 12.01
CA TYR A 76 10.78 -2.49 11.07
C TYR A 76 10.72 -4.02 11.21
N ASN A 77 11.57 -4.63 12.06
CA ASN A 77 11.66 -6.09 12.15
C ASN A 77 10.31 -6.77 12.41
N ASN A 78 9.56 -6.28 13.41
CA ASN A 78 8.27 -6.88 13.76
C ASN A 78 7.26 -6.79 12.63
N ALA A 79 7.23 -5.66 11.91
CA ALA A 79 6.34 -5.47 10.78
C ALA A 79 6.66 -6.42 9.63
N ILE A 80 7.93 -6.49 9.24
CA ILE A 80 8.38 -7.39 8.16
C ILE A 80 8.16 -8.84 8.56
N SER A 81 8.55 -9.25 9.77
CA SER A 81 8.42 -10.63 10.25
C SER A 81 6.96 -11.09 10.32
N THR A 82 6.06 -10.24 10.82
CA THR A 82 4.63 -10.56 10.92
C THR A 82 3.98 -10.67 9.55
N LEU A 83 4.18 -9.69 8.66
CA LEU A 83 3.60 -9.73 7.32
C LEU A 83 4.21 -10.86 6.45
N THR A 84 5.47 -11.24 6.69
CA THR A 84 6.06 -12.42 6.06
C THR A 84 5.40 -13.69 6.57
N SER A 85 5.10 -13.81 7.88
CA SER A 85 4.40 -14.97 8.44
C SER A 85 2.95 -15.09 7.93
N MET A 86 2.34 -13.99 7.52
CA MET A 86 1.04 -13.95 6.85
C MET A 86 1.10 -14.36 5.35
N GLY A 87 2.31 -14.43 4.76
CA GLY A 87 2.48 -14.62 3.32
C GLY A 87 2.20 -13.37 2.47
N ILE A 88 2.12 -12.19 3.10
CA ILE A 88 1.88 -10.90 2.42
C ILE A 88 3.19 -10.34 1.83
N LEU A 89 4.30 -10.52 2.54
CA LEU A 89 5.62 -10.04 2.11
C LEU A 89 6.53 -11.19 1.71
N ASP A 90 7.20 -10.99 0.57
CA ASP A 90 8.28 -11.82 0.09
C ASP A 90 9.58 -11.00 0.01
N GLY A 91 10.71 -11.68 0.24
CA GLY A 91 12.04 -11.15 -0.05
C GLY A 91 12.50 -11.48 -1.46
N TYR A 92 13.75 -11.16 -1.73
CA TYR A 92 14.39 -11.46 -3.00
C TYR A 92 15.04 -12.86 -3.00
N PRO A 93 15.28 -13.44 -4.18
CA PRO A 93 15.89 -14.78 -4.30
C PRO A 93 17.29 -14.91 -3.67
N ASP A 94 17.97 -13.79 -3.42
CA ASP A 94 19.26 -13.72 -2.75
C ASP A 94 19.18 -13.81 -1.21
N GLY A 95 17.97 -13.95 -0.66
CA GLY A 95 17.72 -14.02 0.78
C GLY A 95 17.70 -12.67 1.50
N THR A 96 17.60 -11.57 0.76
CA THR A 96 17.45 -10.22 1.31
C THR A 96 16.00 -9.73 1.23
N PHE A 97 15.65 -8.73 2.05
CA PHE A 97 14.40 -7.98 1.96
C PHE A 97 14.60 -6.58 1.36
N ARG A 98 15.77 -6.01 1.53
CA ARG A 98 16.17 -4.66 1.11
C ARG A 98 15.29 -3.56 1.75
N PRO A 99 15.24 -3.49 3.08
CA PRO A 99 14.27 -2.69 3.82
C PRO A 99 14.36 -1.19 3.54
N THR A 100 15.54 -0.67 3.21
CA THR A 100 15.79 0.75 2.96
C THR A 100 15.71 1.15 1.48
N GLU A 101 15.55 0.19 0.57
CA GLU A 101 15.38 0.49 -0.85
C GLU A 101 13.96 0.94 -1.16
N PRO A 102 13.78 1.83 -2.15
CA PRO A 102 12.46 2.16 -2.65
C PRO A 102 11.73 0.92 -3.18
N ILE A 103 10.40 0.94 -3.10
CA ILE A 103 9.56 -0.11 -3.67
C ILE A 103 8.99 0.34 -5.02
N THR A 104 8.90 -0.59 -5.98
CA THR A 104 8.27 -0.29 -7.26
C THR A 104 6.76 -0.29 -7.15
N ARG A 105 6.08 0.36 -8.12
CA ARG A 105 4.62 0.43 -8.18
C ARG A 105 3.98 -0.95 -8.30
N SER A 106 4.58 -1.87 -9.08
CA SER A 106 4.09 -3.24 -9.20
C SER A 106 4.28 -4.06 -7.92
N GLU A 107 5.43 -3.93 -7.24
CA GLU A 107 5.67 -4.60 -5.95
C GLU A 107 4.70 -4.10 -4.88
N PHE A 108 4.46 -2.78 -4.80
CA PHE A 108 3.49 -2.20 -3.88
C PHE A 108 2.06 -2.71 -4.18
N THR A 109 1.68 -2.74 -5.46
CA THR A 109 0.36 -3.24 -5.89
C THR A 109 0.17 -4.70 -5.49
N LYS A 110 1.19 -5.56 -5.67
CA LYS A 110 1.16 -6.94 -5.18
C LYS A 110 0.85 -6.99 -3.69
N ILE A 111 1.54 -6.20 -2.86
CA ILE A 111 1.31 -6.18 -1.41
C ILE A 111 -0.13 -5.76 -1.10
N ALA A 112 -0.63 -4.70 -1.72
CA ALA A 112 -1.97 -4.18 -1.46
C ALA A 112 -3.07 -5.21 -1.80
N VAL A 113 -2.97 -5.92 -2.92
CA VAL A 113 -3.97 -6.93 -3.30
C VAL A 113 -3.84 -8.23 -2.53
N SER A 114 -2.67 -8.52 -1.92
CA SER A 114 -2.48 -9.74 -1.12
C SER A 114 -3.32 -9.78 0.16
N PHE A 115 -3.97 -8.69 0.52
CA PHE A 115 -4.96 -8.64 1.60
C PHE A 115 -6.37 -9.04 1.17
N PHE A 116 -6.62 -9.20 -0.13
CA PHE A 116 -7.91 -9.64 -0.67
C PHE A 116 -7.85 -11.11 -1.06
N GLU A 117 -8.98 -11.79 -0.97
CA GLU A 117 -9.08 -13.16 -1.45
C GLU A 117 -9.28 -13.17 -2.97
N PHE A 118 -8.28 -13.58 -3.72
CA PHE A 118 -8.40 -13.84 -5.16
C PHE A 118 -7.59 -15.07 -5.56
N THR A 119 -8.06 -15.76 -6.58
CA THR A 119 -7.34 -16.93 -7.15
C THR A 119 -6.58 -16.46 -8.39
N GLU A 120 -5.27 -16.73 -8.43
CA GLU A 120 -4.49 -16.53 -9.65
C GLU A 120 -5.10 -17.34 -10.81
N GLY A 121 -5.43 -16.63 -11.89
CA GLY A 121 -6.05 -17.23 -13.08
C GLY A 121 -7.55 -16.99 -13.21
N ASP A 122 -8.27 -16.57 -12.16
CA ASP A 122 -9.68 -16.18 -12.26
C ASP A 122 -9.83 -14.78 -12.90
N LEU A 123 -8.79 -13.95 -12.79
CA LEU A 123 -8.77 -12.61 -13.33
C LEU A 123 -7.88 -12.53 -14.59
N THR A 124 -8.46 -11.97 -15.64
CA THR A 124 -7.74 -11.73 -16.89
C THR A 124 -7.40 -10.26 -17.02
N TYR A 125 -6.12 -9.96 -17.23
CA TYR A 125 -5.68 -8.59 -17.52
C TYR A 125 -6.29 -8.11 -18.85
N ASP A 126 -6.96 -6.97 -18.82
CA ASP A 126 -7.73 -6.42 -19.95
C ASP A 126 -6.88 -5.58 -20.94
N GLY A 127 -5.57 -5.49 -20.70
CA GLY A 127 -4.65 -4.78 -21.59
C GLY A 127 -4.77 -3.24 -21.51
N ARG A 128 -5.33 -2.70 -20.41
CA ARG A 128 -5.61 -1.26 -20.31
C ARG A 128 -4.39 -0.35 -20.20
N PHE A 129 -3.25 -0.87 -19.74
CA PHE A 129 -2.03 -0.10 -19.60
C PHE A 129 -1.10 -0.40 -20.78
N SER A 130 -0.74 0.63 -21.55
CA SER A 130 0.01 0.49 -22.80
C SER A 130 1.47 0.07 -22.61
N ASP A 131 1.99 0.16 -21.40
CA ASP A 131 3.36 -0.21 -20.99
C ASP A 131 3.42 -1.56 -20.26
N VAL A 132 2.34 -2.37 -20.32
CA VAL A 132 2.24 -3.72 -19.73
C VAL A 132 1.88 -4.71 -20.84
N GLU A 133 2.81 -5.63 -21.17
CA GLU A 133 2.65 -6.58 -22.27
C GLU A 133 1.75 -7.78 -21.95
N GLY A 134 1.49 -8.04 -20.66
CA GLY A 134 0.59 -9.11 -20.20
C GLY A 134 1.26 -10.44 -19.88
N THR A 135 2.59 -10.51 -19.90
CA THR A 135 3.39 -11.73 -19.61
C THR A 135 4.26 -11.58 -18.36
N GLU A 136 4.30 -10.40 -17.78
CA GLU A 136 5.14 -10.06 -16.64
C GLU A 136 4.56 -10.67 -15.34
N TRP A 137 5.43 -10.93 -14.39
CA TRP A 137 5.07 -11.56 -13.10
C TRP A 137 3.99 -10.80 -12.30
N TYR A 138 3.89 -9.49 -12.50
CA TYR A 138 2.95 -8.64 -11.77
C TYR A 138 1.56 -8.51 -12.42
N VAL A 139 1.36 -9.05 -13.60
CA VAL A 139 0.13 -8.82 -14.40
C VAL A 139 -1.13 -9.30 -13.67
N THR A 140 -1.08 -10.45 -13.02
CA THR A 140 -2.21 -10.98 -12.25
C THR A 140 -2.58 -10.05 -11.10
N PHE A 141 -1.57 -9.49 -10.42
CA PHE A 141 -1.80 -8.52 -9.33
C PHE A 141 -2.34 -7.18 -9.85
N LEU A 142 -1.91 -6.73 -11.02
CA LEU A 142 -2.49 -5.55 -11.66
C LEU A 142 -3.96 -5.79 -12.06
N ALA A 143 -4.28 -6.96 -12.58
CA ALA A 143 -5.67 -7.32 -12.92
C ALA A 143 -6.55 -7.30 -11.65
N ALA A 144 -6.09 -7.89 -10.56
CA ALA A 144 -6.79 -7.85 -9.27
C ALA A 144 -6.93 -6.42 -8.73
N ALA A 145 -5.86 -5.63 -8.74
CA ALA A 145 -5.90 -4.26 -8.26
C ALA A 145 -6.84 -3.36 -9.05
N VAL A 146 -6.99 -3.62 -10.34
CA VAL A 146 -7.97 -2.95 -11.20
C VAL A 146 -9.39 -3.39 -10.86
N GLU A 147 -9.64 -4.67 -10.69
CA GLU A 147 -10.95 -5.21 -10.33
C GLU A 147 -11.44 -4.67 -8.99
N TYR A 148 -10.57 -4.66 -7.98
CA TYR A 148 -10.85 -4.07 -6.67
C TYR A 148 -10.83 -2.54 -6.65
N GLY A 149 -10.54 -1.87 -7.78
CA GLY A 149 -10.52 -0.41 -7.85
C GLY A 149 -9.38 0.27 -7.11
N LEU A 150 -8.30 -0.46 -6.81
CA LEU A 150 -7.15 0.06 -6.07
C LEU A 150 -6.25 0.95 -6.94
N ILE A 151 -6.19 0.67 -8.24
CA ILE A 151 -5.36 1.41 -9.21
C ILE A 151 -6.17 1.85 -10.44
N GLU A 152 -5.78 2.97 -11.03
CA GLU A 152 -6.39 3.53 -12.25
C GLU A 152 -5.39 3.74 -13.38
N GLY A 153 -4.10 3.78 -13.07
CA GLY A 153 -3.03 4.16 -14.01
C GLY A 153 -2.88 5.67 -14.17
N MET A 154 -2.07 6.05 -15.15
CA MET A 154 -1.77 7.44 -15.46
C MET A 154 -2.71 7.98 -16.56
N PRO A 155 -2.86 9.33 -16.67
CA PRO A 155 -3.72 9.94 -17.69
C PRO A 155 -3.34 9.61 -19.14
N ASP A 156 -2.09 9.23 -19.39
CA ASP A 156 -1.59 8.82 -20.71
C ASP A 156 -1.84 7.34 -21.05
N GLY A 157 -2.50 6.60 -20.15
CA GLY A 157 -2.82 5.20 -20.33
C GLY A 157 -1.70 4.24 -19.96
N THR A 158 -0.69 4.70 -19.21
CA THR A 158 0.40 3.87 -18.67
C THR A 158 0.16 3.53 -17.19
N PHE A 159 0.94 2.58 -16.65
CA PHE A 159 0.98 2.27 -15.22
C PHE A 159 2.35 2.55 -14.59
N HIS A 160 3.41 2.47 -15.35
CA HIS A 160 4.80 2.57 -14.89
C HIS A 160 5.17 1.53 -13.81
N PRO A 161 5.01 0.22 -14.11
CA PRO A 161 5.10 -0.83 -13.09
C PRO A 161 6.46 -0.95 -12.40
N LEU A 162 7.54 -0.57 -13.08
CA LEU A 162 8.91 -0.68 -12.59
C LEU A 162 9.46 0.62 -12.00
N ASP A 163 8.72 1.73 -12.11
CA ASP A 163 9.09 2.97 -11.44
C ASP A 163 8.83 2.88 -9.94
N ASN A 164 9.59 3.61 -9.14
CA ASN A 164 9.35 3.72 -7.72
C ASN A 164 7.99 4.38 -7.46
N ILE A 165 7.30 3.93 -6.43
CA ILE A 165 6.06 4.58 -6.00
C ILE A 165 6.36 5.70 -4.99
N THR A 166 5.69 6.84 -5.13
CA THR A 166 5.79 7.92 -4.17
C THR A 166 4.94 7.65 -2.92
N ARG A 167 5.26 8.32 -1.81
CA ARG A 167 4.47 8.21 -0.57
C ARG A 167 3.01 8.63 -0.77
N ALA A 168 2.75 9.66 -1.57
CA ALA A 168 1.38 10.11 -1.88
C ALA A 168 0.59 9.08 -2.69
N GLU A 169 1.22 8.45 -3.69
CA GLU A 169 0.59 7.38 -4.47
C GLU A 169 0.33 6.15 -3.60
N ALA A 170 1.29 5.78 -2.76
CA ALA A 170 1.13 4.69 -1.79
C ALA A 170 -0.04 4.94 -0.85
N CYS A 171 -0.17 6.14 -0.25
CA CYS A 171 -1.31 6.51 0.59
C CYS A 171 -2.64 6.42 -0.16
N THR A 172 -2.66 6.83 -1.44
CA THR A 172 -3.87 6.75 -2.26
C THR A 172 -4.32 5.30 -2.43
N ILE A 173 -3.39 4.38 -2.71
CA ILE A 173 -3.71 2.95 -2.83
C ILE A 173 -4.10 2.37 -1.47
N VAL A 174 -3.40 2.71 -0.38
CA VAL A 174 -3.77 2.27 0.98
C VAL A 174 -5.19 2.68 1.33
N ASN A 175 -5.57 3.94 1.10
CA ASN A 175 -6.93 4.40 1.38
C ASN A 175 -7.97 3.62 0.56
N ARG A 176 -7.69 3.35 -0.71
CA ARG A 176 -8.56 2.52 -1.55
C ARG A 176 -8.64 1.07 -1.04
N THR A 177 -7.51 0.49 -0.58
CA THR A 177 -7.47 -0.84 0.04
C THR A 177 -8.36 -0.90 1.29
N LEU A 178 -8.45 0.19 2.05
CA LEU A 178 -9.31 0.34 3.22
C LEU A 178 -10.76 0.76 2.87
N GLY A 179 -11.13 0.81 1.59
CA GLY A 179 -12.45 1.27 1.16
C GLY A 179 -12.71 2.76 1.42
N ARG A 180 -11.67 3.55 1.72
CA ARG A 180 -11.77 4.98 2.03
C ARG A 180 -11.73 5.83 0.77
N ALA A 181 -12.51 6.91 0.77
CA ALA A 181 -12.54 7.92 -0.28
C ALA A 181 -12.25 9.31 0.35
N PRO A 182 -10.98 9.62 0.65
CA PRO A 182 -10.61 10.86 1.30
C PRO A 182 -11.10 12.09 0.53
N HIS A 183 -11.74 13.02 1.22
CA HIS A 183 -12.22 14.26 0.63
C HIS A 183 -12.04 15.41 1.62
N GLU A 184 -11.50 16.54 1.15
CA GLU A 184 -11.16 17.70 1.99
C GLU A 184 -12.31 18.20 2.88
N ALA A 185 -13.55 18.07 2.42
CA ALA A 185 -14.73 18.49 3.20
C ALA A 185 -15.02 17.59 4.42
N HIS A 186 -14.40 16.42 4.50
CA HIS A 186 -14.58 15.46 5.60
C HIS A 186 -13.38 15.38 6.53
N LEU A 187 -12.29 16.08 6.21
CA LEU A 187 -11.12 16.16 7.08
C LEU A 187 -11.45 16.90 8.38
N LEU A 188 -10.80 16.53 9.46
CA LEU A 188 -10.88 17.26 10.72
C LEU A 188 -10.44 18.71 10.56
N PRO A 189 -10.92 19.63 11.42
CA PRO A 189 -10.40 21.00 11.47
C PRO A 189 -8.87 21.00 11.63
N ARG A 190 -8.17 21.93 10.96
CA ARG A 190 -6.71 22.01 10.97
C ARG A 190 -6.06 22.01 12.36
N GLY A 191 -6.76 22.48 13.39
CA GLY A 191 -6.26 22.47 14.76
C GLY A 191 -6.38 21.13 15.47
N GLU A 192 -7.08 20.16 14.87
CA GLU A 192 -7.36 18.84 15.45
C GLU A 192 -6.65 17.71 14.71
N MET A 193 -6.04 17.99 13.54
CA MET A 193 -5.30 17.01 12.77
C MET A 193 -3.80 17.33 12.74
N LEU A 194 -2.98 16.30 12.60
CA LEU A 194 -1.55 16.47 12.33
C LEU A 194 -1.38 17.03 10.92
N THR A 195 -0.58 18.09 10.80
CA THR A 195 -0.31 18.73 9.51
C THR A 195 1.18 18.79 9.23
N TRP A 196 1.55 18.70 7.97
CA TRP A 196 2.94 18.79 7.53
C TRP A 196 3.13 20.00 6.60
N PRO A 197 4.24 20.74 6.73
CA PRO A 197 4.49 21.96 5.96
C PRO A 197 4.65 21.70 4.45
N ASP A 198 5.03 20.48 4.09
CA ASP A 198 5.25 20.02 2.72
C ASP A 198 4.05 19.26 2.12
N ASN A 199 2.96 19.05 2.87
CA ASN A 199 1.69 18.56 2.33
C ASN A 199 0.85 19.73 1.83
N ASN A 200 1.04 20.08 0.55
CA ASN A 200 0.39 21.22 -0.07
C ASN A 200 -1.12 21.02 -0.20
N THR A 201 -1.91 21.94 0.35
CA THR A 201 -3.38 21.87 0.34
C THR A 201 -4.02 21.94 -1.05
N SER A 202 -3.29 22.40 -2.06
CA SER A 202 -3.77 22.41 -3.46
C SER A 202 -3.33 21.18 -4.26
N ALA A 203 -2.55 20.28 -3.66
CA ALA A 203 -2.08 19.09 -4.34
C ALA A 203 -3.17 18.01 -4.41
N TRP A 204 -3.19 17.23 -5.47
CA TRP A 204 -4.14 16.15 -5.70
C TRP A 204 -4.15 15.10 -4.60
N TYR A 205 -3.03 14.92 -3.93
CA TYR A 205 -2.83 13.94 -2.86
C TYR A 205 -3.16 14.48 -1.46
N TYR A 206 -3.48 15.78 -1.31
CA TYR A 206 -3.62 16.40 0.01
C TYR A 206 -4.55 15.64 0.94
N ALA A 207 -5.78 15.35 0.49
CA ALA A 207 -6.75 14.63 1.31
C ALA A 207 -6.29 13.20 1.63
N ALA A 208 -5.69 12.49 0.67
CA ALA A 208 -5.19 11.13 0.88
C ALA A 208 -4.06 11.06 1.91
N MET A 209 -3.24 12.11 2.00
CA MET A 209 -2.14 12.19 2.97
C MET A 209 -2.62 12.63 4.37
N GLN A 210 -3.79 13.25 4.48
CA GLN A 210 -4.37 13.72 5.75
C GLN A 210 -5.32 12.70 6.40
N GLU A 211 -5.81 11.73 5.61
CA GLU A 211 -6.66 10.66 6.09
C GLU A 211 -5.93 9.74 7.08
#